data_157d3ac94f4bf86bdaba3cb316414bcb
#
_entry.id   157d3ac94f4bf86bdaba3cb316414bcb
#
_cell.length_a   1.000
_cell.length_b   1.000
_cell.length_c   1.000
_cell.angle_alpha   90.00
_cell.angle_beta   90.00
_cell.angle_gamma   90.00
#
_symmetry.space_group_name_H-M   'P 1'
#
loop_
_entity.id
_entity.type
_entity.pdbx_description
1 polymer ?
#
loop_
_entity_poly.entity_id
_entity_poly.type
_entity_poly.pdbx_seq_one_letter_code
_entity_poly.pdbx_strand_id
1 'polypeptide(L)'
;MKHPNHFGRWLACVLLCLLLAGCSMPGEQVQVEELLRAPKLSGDYGDVQTALNDWLGESAQLKYPMQGDLLSPFLLQDLDGDGRQDAAVLYTTAQSSNVCIAILQKDDADIWHVRQNVEGLADTVESVGLAQLQPGDATQLVVGYTAAQGDHYLAVYSYTDGVLSTILEQQYQQYLVEDITGGGNQDLILMSTLEDGGVQIELLTVDKEGSFQQVAVMGLSANRFAGCASVAAGVGADGRHYLVLDGWTGISGNNLASVLLRFD
;
A
#
# COMPACT_ATOMS: atom_id res chain seq x y z
N MET A 1 10.82 16.62 89.72
CA MET A 1 11.29 15.52 88.88
C MET A 1 10.30 15.28 87.74
N LYS A 2 10.68 15.60 86.49
CA LYS A 2 9.85 15.39 85.26
C LYS A 2 10.05 13.97 84.71
N HIS A 3 9.00 13.17 84.71
CA HIS A 3 9.04 11.87 84.05
C HIS A 3 9.13 12.09 82.53
N PRO A 4 10.07 11.40 81.87
CA PRO A 4 10.16 11.50 80.39
C PRO A 4 9.00 10.71 79.74
N ASN A 5 8.25 11.37 78.82
CA ASN A 5 7.12 10.80 78.10
C ASN A 5 7.64 9.71 77.08
N HIS A 6 7.77 8.49 77.60
CA HIS A 6 8.12 7.31 76.75
C HIS A 6 7.03 7.00 75.77
N PHE A 7 5.77 7.40 76.02
CA PHE A 7 4.64 7.15 75.14
C PHE A 7 4.72 7.96 73.84
N GLY A 8 5.18 9.24 73.92
CA GLY A 8 5.37 10.05 72.71
C GLY A 8 6.48 9.55 71.76
N ARG A 9 7.55 8.99 72.35
CA ARG A 9 8.67 8.39 71.56
C ARG A 9 8.24 7.08 70.89
N TRP A 10 7.41 6.28 71.54
CA TRP A 10 6.87 5.04 70.97
C TRP A 10 5.92 5.33 69.83
N LEU A 11 5.03 6.33 69.96
CA LEU A 11 4.10 6.76 68.93
C LEU A 11 4.83 7.31 67.71
N ALA A 12 5.89 8.08 67.88
CA ALA A 12 6.72 8.61 66.81
C ALA A 12 7.47 7.49 66.02
N CYS A 13 7.97 6.44 66.70
CA CYS A 13 8.59 5.30 66.05
C CYS A 13 7.60 4.47 65.23
N VAL A 14 6.37 4.26 65.77
CA VAL A 14 5.32 3.54 65.03
C VAL A 14 4.87 4.32 63.81
N LEU A 15 4.73 5.66 63.89
CA LEU A 15 4.39 6.53 62.77
C LEU A 15 5.50 6.53 61.71
N LEU A 16 6.79 6.52 62.13
CA LEU A 16 7.94 6.46 61.22
C LEU A 16 8.03 5.10 60.48
N CYS A 17 7.71 4.00 61.19
CA CYS A 17 7.65 2.67 60.56
C CYS A 17 6.51 2.54 59.56
N LEU A 18 5.34 3.20 59.82
CA LEU A 18 4.20 3.23 58.87
C LEU A 18 4.52 4.04 57.61
N LEU A 19 5.35 5.08 57.72
CA LEU A 19 5.79 5.89 56.55
C LEU A 19 6.84 5.18 55.72
N LEU A 20 7.59 4.21 56.25
CA LEU A 20 8.55 3.42 55.52
C LEU A 20 7.98 2.15 54.86
N ALA A 21 6.73 1.77 55.23
CA ALA A 21 6.07 0.60 54.64
C ALA A 21 5.27 0.92 53.38
N GLY A 22 5.25 2.18 52.93
CA GLY A 22 4.46 2.63 51.80
C GLY A 22 5.25 2.84 50.54
N CYS A 23 5.85 1.83 49.92
CA CYS A 23 6.24 1.81 48.51
C CYS A 23 6.74 0.40 48.11
N SER A 24 5.87 -0.58 48.19
CA SER A 24 5.96 -1.74 47.32
C SER A 24 4.70 -1.74 46.46
N MET A 25 4.65 -0.88 45.45
CA MET A 25 3.82 -1.17 44.29
C MET A 25 4.35 -2.50 43.73
N PRO A 26 3.49 -3.51 43.50
CA PRO A 26 3.85 -4.59 42.65
C PRO A 26 4.06 -3.95 41.25
N GLY A 27 5.29 -3.61 40.93
CA GLY A 27 5.69 -3.31 39.56
C GLY A 27 5.42 -4.58 38.78
N GLU A 28 4.40 -4.58 37.94
CA GLU A 28 4.36 -5.49 36.80
C GLU A 28 5.75 -5.38 36.17
N GLN A 29 6.54 -6.42 36.31
CA GLN A 29 7.80 -6.54 35.59
C GLN A 29 7.39 -6.69 34.13
N VAL A 30 7.23 -5.56 33.43
CA VAL A 30 7.14 -5.57 31.97
C VAL A 30 8.44 -6.23 31.53
N GLN A 31 8.33 -7.48 31.07
CA GLN A 31 9.49 -8.21 30.55
C GLN A 31 9.96 -7.44 29.31
N VAL A 32 11.20 -6.94 29.38
CA VAL A 32 11.81 -6.19 28.25
C VAL A 32 11.78 -7.00 26.96
N GLU A 33 11.82 -8.34 27.06
CA GLU A 33 11.64 -9.26 25.95
C GLU A 33 10.26 -9.16 25.28
N GLU A 34 9.21 -8.80 26.03
CA GLU A 34 7.86 -8.62 25.48
C GLU A 34 7.73 -7.30 24.72
N LEU A 35 8.45 -6.27 25.14
CA LEU A 35 8.55 -4.98 24.44
C LEU A 35 9.44 -5.05 23.19
N LEU A 36 10.34 -6.03 23.10
CA LEU A 36 11.21 -6.25 21.96
C LEU A 36 10.60 -7.22 20.92
N ARG A 37 9.48 -7.85 21.25
CA ARG A 37 8.75 -8.63 20.26
C ARG A 37 8.08 -7.69 19.28
N ALA A 38 8.25 -7.98 17.99
CA ALA A 38 7.45 -7.31 16.97
C ALA A 38 5.96 -7.39 17.35
N PRO A 39 5.19 -6.29 17.20
CA PRO A 39 3.76 -6.29 17.48
C PRO A 39 3.13 -7.48 16.76
N LYS A 40 2.43 -8.35 17.50
CA LYS A 40 1.64 -9.39 16.87
C LYS A 40 0.48 -8.73 16.16
N LEU A 41 0.32 -9.01 14.89
CA LEU A 41 -0.91 -8.68 14.18
C LEU A 41 -2.08 -9.36 14.89
N SER A 42 -3.19 -8.66 15.03
CA SER A 42 -4.39 -9.15 15.73
C SER A 42 -5.59 -9.10 14.79
N GLY A 43 -6.57 -9.95 15.06
CA GLY A 43 -7.75 -10.07 14.20
C GLY A 43 -7.40 -10.63 12.82
N ASP A 44 -8.14 -10.22 11.81
CA ASP A 44 -8.02 -10.74 10.44
C ASP A 44 -6.59 -10.72 9.88
N TYR A 45 -5.79 -9.69 10.17
CA TYR A 45 -4.39 -9.63 9.72
C TYR A 45 -3.51 -10.76 10.30
N GLY A 46 -3.72 -11.11 11.57
CA GLY A 46 -3.01 -12.21 12.22
C GLY A 46 -3.42 -13.56 11.65
N ASP A 47 -4.70 -13.73 11.39
CA ASP A 47 -5.27 -14.97 10.85
C ASP A 47 -4.85 -15.16 9.38
N VAL A 48 -4.85 -14.09 8.57
CA VAL A 48 -4.34 -14.07 7.19
C VAL A 48 -2.85 -14.44 7.16
N GLN A 49 -2.03 -13.83 8.03
CA GLN A 49 -0.59 -14.16 8.09
C GLN A 49 -0.36 -15.62 8.50
N THR A 50 -1.15 -16.13 9.44
CA THR A 50 -1.06 -17.53 9.88
C THR A 50 -1.41 -18.46 8.73
N ALA A 51 -2.52 -18.22 8.03
CA ALA A 51 -2.94 -19.02 6.88
C ALA A 51 -1.90 -19.02 5.75
N LEU A 52 -1.27 -17.85 5.49
CA LEU A 52 -0.19 -17.75 4.50
C LEU A 52 1.04 -18.58 4.91
N ASN A 53 1.49 -18.46 6.17
CA ASN A 53 2.65 -19.20 6.68
C ASN A 53 2.39 -20.72 6.68
N ASP A 54 1.20 -21.15 7.06
CA ASP A 54 0.82 -22.56 7.05
C ASP A 54 0.81 -23.14 5.64
N TRP A 55 0.32 -22.36 4.66
CA TRP A 55 0.33 -22.75 3.26
C TRP A 55 1.75 -22.83 2.67
N LEU A 56 2.63 -21.87 3.03
CA LEU A 56 4.04 -21.87 2.58
C LEU A 56 4.87 -22.97 3.26
N GLY A 57 4.50 -23.41 4.47
CA GLY A 57 5.33 -24.26 5.31
C GLY A 57 6.54 -23.53 5.93
N GLU A 58 6.60 -22.20 5.79
CA GLU A 58 7.64 -21.32 6.35
C GLU A 58 7.05 -19.93 6.65
N SER A 59 7.80 -19.10 7.37
CA SER A 59 7.37 -17.71 7.63
C SER A 59 7.58 -16.84 6.40
N ALA A 60 6.50 -16.23 5.91
CA ALA A 60 6.55 -15.21 4.87
C ALA A 60 7.24 -13.94 5.39
N GLN A 61 8.10 -13.34 4.57
CA GLN A 61 8.64 -12.01 4.83
C GLN A 61 7.74 -10.97 4.17
N LEU A 62 7.01 -10.22 4.98
CA LEU A 62 6.08 -9.21 4.48
C LEU A 62 6.82 -8.08 3.76
N LYS A 63 6.29 -7.65 2.62
CA LYS A 63 6.82 -6.54 1.82
C LYS A 63 5.90 -5.34 1.90
N TYR A 64 6.44 -4.28 2.48
CA TYR A 64 5.71 -3.01 2.69
C TYR A 64 5.91 -2.09 1.49
N PRO A 65 4.83 -1.49 0.95
CA PRO A 65 4.95 -0.43 -0.05
C PRO A 65 5.77 0.74 0.50
N MET A 66 6.60 1.34 -0.37
CA MET A 66 7.49 2.45 0.03
C MET A 66 6.78 3.79 0.08
N GLN A 67 5.71 3.97 -0.71
CA GLN A 67 4.94 5.21 -0.82
C GLN A 67 3.47 4.95 -1.18
N GLY A 68 2.68 6.02 -1.22
CA GLY A 68 1.24 5.98 -1.49
C GLY A 68 0.40 5.95 -0.21
N ASP A 69 -0.91 5.83 -0.36
CA ASP A 69 -1.85 5.87 0.76
C ASP A 69 -1.96 4.52 1.49
N LEU A 70 -1.66 3.42 0.80
CA LEU A 70 -1.71 2.07 1.34
C LEU A 70 -0.27 1.58 1.60
N LEU A 71 0.16 1.68 2.85
CA LEU A 71 1.49 1.26 3.29
C LEU A 71 1.52 -0.10 3.99
N SER A 72 0.37 -0.77 4.07
CA SER A 72 0.24 -2.11 4.63
C SER A 72 0.60 -3.18 3.60
N PRO A 73 1.28 -4.27 3.99
CA PRO A 73 1.46 -5.44 3.13
C PRO A 73 0.18 -6.29 3.01
N PHE A 74 -0.84 -5.98 3.82
CA PHE A 74 -2.16 -6.62 3.79
C PHE A 74 -3.20 -5.63 3.27
N LEU A 75 -3.97 -6.07 2.31
CA LEU A 75 -5.08 -5.34 1.72
C LEU A 75 -6.33 -6.21 1.91
N LEU A 76 -7.28 -5.72 2.70
CA LEU A 76 -8.55 -6.40 2.95
C LEU A 76 -9.64 -5.68 2.15
N GLN A 77 -10.11 -6.31 1.08
CA GLN A 77 -11.08 -5.74 0.15
C GLN A 77 -11.85 -6.87 -0.54
N ASP A 78 -13.07 -6.61 -0.97
CA ASP A 78 -13.78 -7.46 -1.92
C ASP A 78 -13.13 -7.27 -3.31
N LEU A 79 -12.34 -8.26 -3.72
CA LEU A 79 -11.57 -8.20 -4.96
C LEU A 79 -12.35 -8.75 -6.16
N ASP A 80 -13.21 -9.77 -5.94
CA ASP A 80 -13.98 -10.43 -7.00
C ASP A 80 -15.43 -9.94 -7.13
N GLY A 81 -15.89 -9.09 -6.20
CA GLY A 81 -17.22 -8.48 -6.23
C GLY A 81 -18.32 -9.43 -5.72
N ASP A 82 -17.97 -10.45 -4.93
CA ASP A 82 -18.94 -11.42 -4.37
C ASP A 82 -19.64 -10.92 -3.08
N GLY A 83 -19.26 -9.74 -2.59
CA GLY A 83 -19.75 -9.13 -1.35
C GLY A 83 -19.07 -9.61 -0.09
N ARG A 84 -18.04 -10.46 -0.19
CA ARG A 84 -17.21 -10.93 0.91
C ARG A 84 -15.83 -10.29 0.85
N GLN A 85 -15.18 -10.19 2.00
CA GLN A 85 -13.84 -9.62 2.06
C GLN A 85 -12.79 -10.66 1.73
N ASP A 86 -11.93 -10.36 0.76
CA ASP A 86 -10.70 -11.06 0.44
C ASP A 86 -9.50 -10.41 1.12
N ALA A 87 -8.37 -11.10 1.10
CA ALA A 87 -7.10 -10.55 1.51
C ALA A 87 -6.07 -10.70 0.38
N ALA A 88 -5.41 -9.59 -0.01
CA ALA A 88 -4.19 -9.63 -0.78
C ALA A 88 -3.00 -9.40 0.14
N VAL A 89 -1.95 -10.20 0.03
CA VAL A 89 -0.74 -10.10 0.87
C VAL A 89 0.49 -9.99 0.00
N LEU A 90 1.30 -8.94 0.26
CA LEU A 90 2.59 -8.71 -0.39
C LEU A 90 3.70 -9.34 0.46
N TYR A 91 4.45 -10.28 -0.10
CA TYR A 91 5.45 -11.00 0.66
C TYR A 91 6.61 -11.52 -0.22
N THR A 92 7.67 -12.00 0.41
CA THR A 92 8.74 -12.80 -0.22
C THR A 92 9.02 -14.03 0.63
N THR A 93 9.63 -15.03 -0.01
CA THR A 93 10.18 -16.22 0.65
C THR A 93 11.68 -16.29 0.39
N ALA A 94 12.36 -17.27 1.01
CA ALA A 94 13.77 -17.52 0.73
C ALA A 94 14.03 -17.96 -0.72
N GLN A 95 13.00 -18.45 -1.43
CA GLN A 95 13.09 -18.96 -2.79
C GLN A 95 12.64 -17.97 -3.85
N SER A 96 11.85 -16.93 -3.49
CA SER A 96 11.38 -15.94 -4.45
C SER A 96 12.42 -14.85 -4.68
N SER A 97 12.68 -14.52 -5.95
CA SER A 97 13.53 -13.38 -6.33
C SER A 97 12.75 -12.06 -6.27
N ASN A 98 11.47 -12.11 -6.58
CA ASN A 98 10.56 -10.98 -6.62
C ASN A 98 9.53 -11.03 -5.48
N VAL A 99 8.82 -9.94 -5.31
CA VAL A 99 7.65 -9.88 -4.41
C VAL A 99 6.57 -10.80 -4.95
N CYS A 100 5.98 -11.60 -4.08
CA CYS A 100 4.81 -12.41 -4.38
C CYS A 100 3.54 -11.74 -3.85
N ILE A 101 2.42 -12.00 -4.51
CA ILE A 101 1.08 -11.59 -4.10
C ILE A 101 0.27 -12.86 -3.87
N ALA A 102 -0.21 -13.06 -2.63
CA ALA A 102 -1.16 -14.12 -2.32
C ALA A 102 -2.55 -13.52 -2.17
N ILE A 103 -3.56 -14.19 -2.73
CA ILE A 103 -4.98 -13.93 -2.48
C ILE A 103 -5.51 -15.00 -1.55
N LEU A 104 -6.14 -14.55 -0.46
CA LEU A 104 -6.78 -15.41 0.52
C LEU A 104 -8.26 -15.08 0.61
N GLN A 105 -9.06 -16.11 0.82
CA GLN A 105 -10.51 -16.01 1.06
C GLN A 105 -10.90 -16.84 2.27
N LYS A 106 -11.95 -16.42 2.95
CA LYS A 106 -12.56 -17.17 4.04
C LYS A 106 -13.46 -18.28 3.47
N ASP A 107 -13.43 -19.42 4.11
CA ASP A 107 -14.40 -20.49 3.87
C ASP A 107 -15.72 -20.27 4.66
N ASP A 108 -16.64 -21.23 4.58
CA ASP A 108 -17.93 -21.18 5.30
C ASP A 108 -17.78 -21.26 6.84
N ALA A 109 -16.60 -21.66 7.33
CA ALA A 109 -16.26 -21.70 8.76
C ALA A 109 -15.53 -20.42 9.21
N ASP A 110 -15.47 -19.38 8.36
CA ASP A 110 -14.76 -18.09 8.59
C ASP A 110 -13.23 -18.26 8.76
N ILE A 111 -12.65 -19.30 8.11
CA ILE A 111 -11.21 -19.60 8.15
C ILE A 111 -10.56 -19.14 6.84
N TRP A 112 -9.45 -18.40 6.95
CA TRP A 112 -8.67 -17.92 5.81
C TRP A 112 -7.89 -19.03 5.12
N HIS A 113 -7.95 -19.07 3.79
CA HIS A 113 -7.21 -20.00 2.93
C HIS A 113 -6.58 -19.27 1.74
N VAL A 114 -5.34 -19.61 1.42
CA VAL A 114 -4.69 -19.13 0.18
C VAL A 114 -5.42 -19.78 -1.02
N ARG A 115 -5.90 -18.94 -1.93
CA ARG A 115 -6.58 -19.35 -3.17
C ARG A 115 -5.66 -19.25 -4.36
N GLN A 116 -4.91 -18.15 -4.45
CA GLN A 116 -4.03 -17.88 -5.58
C GLN A 116 -2.72 -17.25 -5.08
N ASN A 117 -1.69 -17.40 -5.87
CA ASN A 117 -0.40 -16.76 -5.66
C ASN A 117 0.22 -16.44 -7.02
N VAL A 118 0.81 -15.25 -7.15
CA VAL A 118 1.54 -14.80 -8.34
C VAL A 118 2.85 -14.15 -7.92
N GLU A 119 3.90 -14.36 -8.71
CA GLU A 119 5.15 -13.61 -8.56
C GLU A 119 5.01 -12.27 -9.30
N GLY A 120 5.38 -11.17 -8.64
CA GLY A 120 5.36 -9.83 -9.18
C GLY A 120 6.59 -9.52 -10.04
N LEU A 121 6.70 -8.27 -10.48
CA LEU A 121 7.66 -7.86 -11.51
C LEU A 121 9.06 -7.53 -10.95
N ALA A 122 9.18 -7.24 -9.64
CA ALA A 122 10.47 -6.92 -9.02
C ALA A 122 10.50 -7.29 -7.52
N ASP A 123 11.64 -7.07 -6.90
CA ASP A 123 11.89 -7.38 -5.47
C ASP A 123 11.40 -6.30 -4.50
N THR A 124 11.00 -5.14 -5.02
CA THR A 124 10.56 -3.99 -4.21
C THR A 124 9.20 -3.49 -4.71
N VAL A 125 8.26 -3.31 -3.77
CA VAL A 125 6.99 -2.64 -4.01
C VAL A 125 7.17 -1.16 -3.75
N GLU A 126 7.00 -0.33 -4.78
CA GLU A 126 7.01 1.12 -4.65
C GLU A 126 5.70 1.62 -4.06
N SER A 127 4.60 1.19 -4.66
CA SER A 127 3.25 1.61 -4.27
C SER A 127 2.24 0.49 -4.51
N VAL A 128 1.14 0.53 -3.79
CA VAL A 128 -0.02 -0.33 -4.04
C VAL A 128 -1.29 0.50 -3.94
N GLY A 129 -2.25 0.20 -4.78
CA GLY A 129 -3.56 0.82 -4.81
C GLY A 129 -4.65 -0.19 -5.13
N LEU A 130 -5.86 0.18 -4.78
CA LEU A 130 -7.08 -0.51 -5.14
C LEU A 130 -7.87 0.39 -6.08
N ALA A 131 -8.34 -0.14 -7.18
CA ALA A 131 -9.01 0.62 -8.22
C ALA A 131 -10.23 -0.12 -8.77
N GLN A 132 -11.28 0.62 -9.06
CA GLN A 132 -12.47 0.11 -9.74
C GLN A 132 -12.38 0.49 -11.23
N LEU A 133 -11.52 -0.23 -11.97
CA LEU A 133 -11.25 0.04 -13.37
C LEU A 133 -12.29 -0.61 -14.31
N GLN A 134 -12.91 -1.70 -13.85
CA GLN A 134 -13.92 -2.44 -14.62
C GLN A 134 -15.33 -2.11 -14.14
N PRO A 135 -16.34 -2.18 -15.01
CA PRO A 135 -17.74 -2.13 -14.60
C PRO A 135 -18.07 -3.29 -13.65
N GLY A 136 -18.81 -3.01 -12.56
CA GLY A 136 -19.19 -3.98 -11.55
C GLY A 136 -18.62 -3.66 -10.18
N ASP A 137 -18.66 -4.64 -9.26
CA ASP A 137 -18.25 -4.46 -7.87
C ASP A 137 -16.83 -4.97 -7.59
N ALA A 138 -16.19 -5.66 -8.56
CA ALA A 138 -14.83 -6.18 -8.44
C ALA A 138 -13.79 -5.06 -8.39
N THR A 139 -12.80 -5.21 -7.50
CA THR A 139 -11.72 -4.23 -7.30
C THR A 139 -10.41 -4.79 -7.84
N GLN A 140 -9.72 -4.01 -8.68
CA GLN A 140 -8.41 -4.37 -9.21
C GLN A 140 -7.29 -3.87 -8.29
N LEU A 141 -6.21 -4.65 -8.23
CA LEU A 141 -5.00 -4.32 -7.50
C LEU A 141 -3.99 -3.69 -8.45
N VAL A 142 -3.58 -2.45 -8.16
CA VAL A 142 -2.59 -1.70 -8.94
C VAL A 142 -1.30 -1.66 -8.15
N VAL A 143 -0.22 -2.26 -8.69
CA VAL A 143 1.05 -2.39 -7.96
C VAL A 143 2.18 -1.77 -8.78
N GLY A 144 2.81 -0.76 -8.21
CA GLY A 144 4.06 -0.19 -8.71
C GLY A 144 5.26 -0.92 -8.10
N TYR A 145 6.18 -1.32 -8.95
CA TYR A 145 7.41 -2.01 -8.58
C TYR A 145 8.63 -1.19 -8.95
N THR A 146 9.68 -1.32 -8.16
CA THR A 146 11.01 -0.80 -8.49
C THR A 146 11.99 -1.96 -8.58
N ALA A 147 12.64 -2.13 -9.72
CA ALA A 147 13.70 -3.10 -9.91
C ALA A 147 15.03 -2.58 -9.33
N ALA A 148 15.96 -3.49 -9.04
CA ALA A 148 17.27 -3.16 -8.47
C ALA A 148 18.09 -2.16 -9.30
N GLN A 149 17.80 -2.02 -10.60
CA GLN A 149 18.46 -1.08 -11.52
C GLN A 149 17.79 0.30 -11.55
N GLY A 150 16.68 0.48 -10.80
CA GLY A 150 15.92 1.73 -10.72
C GLY A 150 14.83 1.87 -11.78
N ASP A 151 14.56 0.83 -12.57
CA ASP A 151 13.41 0.81 -13.47
C ASP A 151 12.11 0.60 -12.70
N HIS A 152 11.08 1.32 -13.11
CA HIS A 152 9.75 1.23 -12.49
C HIS A 152 8.78 0.48 -13.42
N TYR A 153 8.04 -0.46 -12.86
CA TYR A 153 7.06 -1.29 -13.56
C TYR A 153 5.71 -1.22 -12.84
N LEU A 154 4.65 -1.00 -13.60
CA LEU A 154 3.29 -1.07 -13.11
C LEU A 154 2.66 -2.39 -13.56
N ALA A 155 2.03 -3.08 -12.62
CA ALA A 155 1.14 -4.19 -12.93
C ALA A 155 -0.25 -3.92 -12.37
N VAL A 156 -1.27 -4.29 -13.14
CA VAL A 156 -2.66 -4.31 -12.68
C VAL A 156 -3.13 -5.75 -12.67
N TYR A 157 -3.64 -6.17 -11.52
CA TYR A 157 -4.15 -7.51 -11.31
C TYR A 157 -5.67 -7.47 -11.12
N SER A 158 -6.36 -8.41 -11.75
CA SER A 158 -7.78 -8.67 -11.54
C SER A 158 -7.97 -10.06 -10.97
N TYR A 159 -8.79 -10.17 -9.93
CA TYR A 159 -9.18 -11.45 -9.35
C TYR A 159 -10.62 -11.72 -9.72
N THR A 160 -10.85 -12.74 -10.55
CA THR A 160 -12.17 -13.06 -11.09
C THR A 160 -12.32 -14.57 -11.22
N ASP A 161 -13.47 -15.13 -10.80
CA ASP A 161 -13.74 -16.56 -10.85
C ASP A 161 -12.65 -17.43 -10.16
N GLY A 162 -12.05 -16.90 -9.09
CA GLY A 162 -11.00 -17.59 -8.35
C GLY A 162 -9.61 -17.56 -9.01
N VAL A 163 -9.43 -16.76 -10.06
CA VAL A 163 -8.17 -16.64 -10.80
C VAL A 163 -7.62 -15.22 -10.70
N LEU A 164 -6.39 -15.09 -10.19
CA LEU A 164 -5.65 -13.83 -10.21
C LEU A 164 -4.90 -13.71 -11.55
N SER A 165 -5.25 -12.72 -12.34
CA SER A 165 -4.68 -12.47 -13.67
C SER A 165 -4.01 -11.11 -13.71
N THR A 166 -2.85 -11.02 -14.36
CA THR A 166 -2.25 -9.73 -14.71
C THR A 166 -2.90 -9.22 -15.99
N ILE A 167 -3.56 -8.07 -15.91
CA ILE A 167 -4.28 -7.46 -17.03
C ILE A 167 -3.53 -6.28 -17.66
N LEU A 168 -2.48 -5.78 -16.99
CA LEU A 168 -1.54 -4.78 -17.50
C LEU A 168 -0.16 -5.00 -16.89
N GLU A 169 0.89 -4.90 -17.72
CA GLU A 169 2.29 -4.75 -17.32
C GLU A 169 2.96 -3.70 -18.18
N GLN A 170 3.52 -2.65 -17.59
CA GLN A 170 4.16 -1.58 -18.34
C GLN A 170 5.21 -0.83 -17.52
N GLN A 171 6.29 -0.39 -18.16
CA GLN A 171 7.21 0.57 -17.57
C GLN A 171 6.54 1.94 -17.41
N TYR A 172 6.84 2.65 -16.33
CA TYR A 172 6.27 3.96 -16.07
C TYR A 172 7.26 4.91 -15.38
N GLN A 173 6.98 6.21 -15.43
CA GLN A 173 7.60 7.23 -14.60
C GLN A 173 6.66 7.63 -13.45
N GLN A 174 5.40 7.86 -13.79
CA GLN A 174 4.32 8.19 -12.86
C GLN A 174 3.03 7.56 -13.37
N TYR A 175 2.08 7.33 -12.48
CA TYR A 175 0.71 6.94 -12.84
C TYR A 175 -0.30 7.60 -11.91
N LEU A 176 -1.54 7.66 -12.35
CA LEU A 176 -2.67 8.15 -11.60
C LEU A 176 -3.89 7.30 -11.93
N VAL A 177 -4.72 7.02 -10.93
CA VAL A 177 -5.99 6.31 -11.08
C VAL A 177 -7.11 7.24 -10.68
N GLU A 178 -7.92 7.68 -11.65
CA GLU A 178 -9.02 8.63 -11.47
C GLU A 178 -10.05 8.46 -12.58
N ASP A 179 -11.33 8.77 -12.33
CA ASP A 179 -12.36 8.81 -13.38
C ASP A 179 -12.24 10.12 -14.17
N ILE A 180 -11.38 10.11 -15.19
CA ILE A 180 -11.13 11.27 -16.07
C ILE A 180 -12.15 11.34 -17.20
N THR A 181 -12.61 10.18 -17.69
CA THR A 181 -13.59 10.10 -18.78
C THR A 181 -15.01 10.38 -18.31
N GLY A 182 -15.29 10.38 -17.00
CA GLY A 182 -16.63 10.54 -16.44
C GLY A 182 -17.52 9.32 -16.67
N GLY A 183 -16.91 8.16 -16.91
CA GLY A 183 -17.61 6.89 -17.18
C GLY A 183 -18.17 6.21 -15.93
N GLY A 184 -17.82 6.67 -14.74
CA GLY A 184 -18.22 6.12 -13.45
C GLY A 184 -17.28 5.01 -12.94
N ASN A 185 -16.39 4.48 -13.78
CA ASN A 185 -15.25 3.68 -13.37
C ASN A 185 -13.99 4.55 -13.40
N GLN A 186 -12.98 4.15 -12.64
CA GLN A 186 -11.69 4.84 -12.69
C GLN A 186 -10.94 4.47 -13.98
N ASP A 187 -10.18 5.42 -14.48
CA ASP A 187 -9.26 5.28 -15.61
C ASP A 187 -7.83 5.19 -15.08
N LEU A 188 -6.92 4.66 -15.86
CA LEU A 188 -5.48 4.67 -15.58
C LEU A 188 -4.79 5.68 -16.50
N ILE A 189 -4.16 6.68 -15.91
CA ILE A 189 -3.30 7.62 -16.60
C ILE A 189 -1.87 7.19 -16.36
N LEU A 190 -1.13 6.89 -17.42
CA LEU A 190 0.23 6.38 -17.36
C LEU A 190 1.20 7.34 -18.04
N MET A 191 2.27 7.69 -17.37
CA MET A 191 3.37 8.45 -17.92
C MET A 191 4.58 7.54 -18.10
N SER A 192 5.12 7.49 -19.31
CA SER A 192 6.31 6.73 -19.66
C SER A 192 7.33 7.59 -20.40
N THR A 193 8.53 7.05 -20.62
CA THR A 193 9.60 7.77 -21.30
C THR A 193 9.50 7.57 -22.81
N LEU A 194 9.53 8.68 -23.59
CA LEU A 194 9.69 8.63 -25.02
C LEU A 194 11.16 8.34 -25.43
N GLU A 195 11.37 7.91 -26.67
CA GLU A 195 12.71 7.64 -27.21
C GLU A 195 13.65 8.86 -27.17
N ASP A 196 13.10 10.08 -27.28
CA ASP A 196 13.85 11.33 -27.19
C ASP A 196 14.12 11.78 -25.75
N GLY A 197 13.70 10.98 -24.75
CA GLY A 197 13.78 11.32 -23.32
C GLY A 197 12.64 12.21 -22.81
N GLY A 198 11.64 12.48 -23.64
CA GLY A 198 10.42 13.18 -23.24
C GLY A 198 9.43 12.27 -22.51
N VAL A 199 8.21 12.76 -22.32
CA VAL A 199 7.16 12.05 -21.59
C VAL A 199 5.99 11.71 -22.52
N GLN A 200 5.62 10.45 -22.58
CA GLN A 200 4.37 9.98 -23.15
C GLN A 200 3.34 9.90 -22.03
N ILE A 201 2.14 10.40 -22.30
CA ILE A 201 0.98 10.33 -21.41
C ILE A 201 -0.09 9.54 -22.11
N GLU A 202 -0.54 8.48 -21.50
CA GLU A 202 -1.59 7.60 -22.00
C GLU A 202 -2.77 7.61 -21.05
N LEU A 203 -3.98 7.76 -21.58
CA LEU A 203 -5.24 7.55 -20.87
C LEU A 203 -5.79 6.18 -21.28
N LEU A 204 -5.87 5.29 -20.34
CA LEU A 204 -6.30 3.91 -20.50
C LEU A 204 -7.59 3.67 -19.74
N THR A 205 -8.59 3.08 -20.38
CA THR A 205 -9.82 2.58 -19.78
C THR A 205 -9.86 1.06 -19.90
N VAL A 206 -10.70 0.40 -19.11
CA VAL A 206 -10.92 -1.04 -19.22
C VAL A 206 -12.28 -1.29 -19.84
N ASP A 207 -12.33 -2.11 -20.88
CA ASP A 207 -13.58 -2.49 -21.54
C ASP A 207 -14.34 -3.55 -20.73
N LYS A 208 -15.52 -3.95 -21.24
CA LYS A 208 -16.38 -4.94 -20.58
C LYS A 208 -15.79 -6.34 -20.57
N GLU A 209 -14.85 -6.60 -21.45
CA GLU A 209 -14.12 -7.86 -21.57
C GLU A 209 -12.89 -7.91 -20.64
N GLY A 210 -12.62 -6.82 -19.89
CA GLY A 210 -11.50 -6.71 -18.94
C GLY A 210 -10.17 -6.33 -19.59
N SER A 211 -10.21 -5.82 -20.84
CA SER A 211 -9.00 -5.43 -21.58
C SER A 211 -8.79 -3.92 -21.55
N PHE A 212 -7.53 -3.50 -21.38
CA PHE A 212 -7.19 -2.08 -21.46
C PHE A 212 -7.32 -1.56 -22.90
N GLN A 213 -7.97 -0.41 -23.01
CA GLN A 213 -8.14 0.36 -24.24
C GLN A 213 -7.49 1.72 -24.07
N GLN A 214 -6.60 2.08 -25.01
CA GLN A 214 -6.01 3.41 -25.06
C GLN A 214 -7.01 4.39 -25.70
N VAL A 215 -7.56 5.28 -24.90
CA VAL A 215 -8.55 6.30 -25.36
C VAL A 215 -7.89 7.60 -25.79
N ALA A 216 -6.73 7.93 -25.20
CA ALA A 216 -5.94 9.08 -25.62
C ALA A 216 -4.45 8.85 -25.39
N VAL A 217 -3.63 9.48 -26.22
CA VAL A 217 -2.19 9.51 -26.08
C VAL A 217 -1.64 10.89 -26.46
N MET A 218 -0.67 11.37 -25.67
CA MET A 218 0.03 12.62 -25.92
C MET A 218 1.52 12.46 -25.65
N GLY A 219 2.36 13.03 -26.52
CA GLY A 219 3.80 13.11 -26.32
C GLY A 219 4.26 14.54 -26.00
N LEU A 220 5.07 14.70 -24.97
CA LEU A 220 5.79 15.93 -24.64
C LEU A 220 7.27 15.68 -24.92
N SER A 221 7.86 16.38 -25.90
CA SER A 221 9.26 16.20 -26.25
C SER A 221 10.21 16.62 -25.12
N ALA A 222 11.38 15.98 -25.03
CA ALA A 222 12.38 16.24 -23.99
C ALA A 222 12.83 17.69 -23.91
N ASN A 223 12.81 18.45 -25.01
CA ASN A 223 13.14 19.86 -25.01
C ASN A 223 12.17 20.72 -24.21
N ARG A 224 10.94 20.27 -24.04
CA ARG A 224 9.90 20.97 -23.28
C ARG A 224 9.65 20.34 -21.92
N PHE A 225 9.72 19.00 -21.84
CA PHE A 225 9.38 18.24 -20.66
C PHE A 225 10.16 16.93 -20.63
N ALA A 226 11.27 16.92 -19.91
CA ALA A 226 12.26 15.83 -19.95
C ALA A 226 12.02 14.74 -18.88
N GLY A 227 10.92 14.80 -18.16
CA GLY A 227 10.55 13.80 -17.15
C GLY A 227 9.44 14.31 -16.26
N CYS A 228 8.59 13.40 -15.79
CA CYS A 228 7.47 13.68 -14.90
C CYS A 228 7.87 13.40 -13.45
N ALA A 229 7.71 14.38 -12.56
CA ALA A 229 7.94 14.24 -11.13
C ALA A 229 6.66 13.92 -10.36
N SER A 230 5.55 14.53 -10.79
CA SER A 230 4.24 14.29 -10.18
C SER A 230 3.11 14.48 -11.20
N VAL A 231 1.99 13.86 -10.92
CA VAL A 231 0.74 14.04 -11.65
C VAL A 231 -0.41 14.18 -10.66
N ALA A 232 -1.34 15.05 -10.97
CA ALA A 232 -2.58 15.23 -10.22
C ALA A 232 -3.73 15.48 -11.18
N ALA A 233 -4.92 15.00 -10.83
CA ALA A 233 -6.15 15.30 -11.54
C ALA A 233 -7.02 16.27 -10.73
N GLY A 234 -7.90 16.98 -11.43
CA GLY A 234 -8.89 17.85 -10.83
C GLY A 234 -10.00 18.23 -11.81
N VAL A 235 -11.09 18.73 -11.26
CA VAL A 235 -12.22 19.24 -12.05
C VAL A 235 -12.19 20.75 -12.01
N GLY A 236 -12.16 21.37 -13.19
CA GLY A 236 -12.19 22.82 -13.32
C GLY A 236 -13.57 23.42 -13.03
N ALA A 237 -13.63 24.73 -12.90
CA ALA A 237 -14.89 25.46 -12.71
C ALA A 237 -15.88 25.31 -13.88
N ASP A 238 -15.39 24.87 -15.03
CA ASP A 238 -16.18 24.53 -16.24
C ASP A 238 -16.71 23.09 -16.23
N GLY A 239 -16.47 22.33 -15.15
CA GLY A 239 -16.90 20.94 -14.99
C GLY A 239 -16.07 19.93 -15.78
N ARG A 240 -14.94 20.36 -16.37
CA ARG A 240 -14.07 19.47 -17.15
C ARG A 240 -12.94 18.92 -16.30
N HIS A 241 -12.46 17.74 -16.68
CA HIS A 241 -11.31 17.11 -16.04
C HIS A 241 -10.00 17.67 -16.60
N TYR A 242 -9.06 17.90 -15.71
CA TYR A 242 -7.73 18.38 -15.99
C TYR A 242 -6.69 17.51 -15.33
N LEU A 243 -5.55 17.33 -16.00
CA LEU A 243 -4.33 16.79 -15.40
C LEU A 243 -3.29 17.91 -15.27
N VAL A 244 -2.65 17.99 -14.12
CA VAL A 244 -1.48 18.82 -13.89
C VAL A 244 -0.29 17.87 -13.77
N LEU A 245 0.70 18.06 -14.64
CA LEU A 245 1.95 17.33 -14.59
C LEU A 245 3.04 18.32 -14.19
N ASP A 246 3.79 18.00 -13.15
CA ASP A 246 5.00 18.71 -12.79
C ASP A 246 6.21 17.87 -13.20
N GLY A 247 7.23 18.52 -13.72
CA GLY A 247 8.41 17.82 -14.19
C GLY A 247 9.56 18.74 -14.55
N TRP A 248 10.56 18.17 -15.18
CA TRP A 248 11.82 18.85 -15.52
C TRP A 248 11.77 19.36 -16.94
N THR A 249 12.34 20.54 -17.18
CA THR A 249 12.50 21.10 -18.53
C THR A 249 13.96 21.08 -18.96
N GLY A 250 14.16 20.87 -20.28
CA GLY A 250 15.44 20.95 -20.95
C GLY A 250 16.37 19.76 -20.66
N ILE A 251 17.40 19.63 -21.50
CA ILE A 251 18.35 18.52 -21.49
C ILE A 251 19.16 18.43 -20.17
N SER A 252 19.27 19.54 -19.43
CA SER A 252 19.99 19.58 -18.15
C SER A 252 19.11 19.28 -16.93
N GLY A 253 17.77 19.21 -17.08
CA GLY A 253 16.83 18.86 -16.01
C GLY A 253 16.82 19.80 -14.79
N ASN A 254 17.30 21.05 -14.95
CA ASN A 254 17.51 21.94 -13.80
C ASN A 254 16.33 22.88 -13.51
N ASN A 255 15.33 22.93 -14.36
CA ASN A 255 14.15 23.77 -14.16
C ASN A 255 12.91 22.90 -14.04
N LEU A 256 12.03 23.28 -13.14
CA LEU A 256 10.69 22.69 -13.02
C LEU A 256 9.70 23.45 -13.92
N ALA A 257 8.76 22.71 -14.49
CA ALA A 257 7.63 23.25 -15.23
C ALA A 257 6.38 22.43 -14.91
N SER A 258 5.25 23.12 -14.99
CA SER A 258 3.94 22.46 -14.90
C SER A 258 3.26 22.52 -16.27
N VAL A 259 2.64 21.43 -16.66
CA VAL A 259 1.81 21.32 -17.85
C VAL A 259 0.39 20.99 -17.42
N LEU A 260 -0.56 21.80 -17.90
CA LEU A 260 -1.99 21.56 -17.71
C LEU A 260 -2.53 20.92 -18.98
N LEU A 261 -3.09 19.71 -18.85
CA LEU A 261 -3.77 19.01 -19.91
C LEU A 261 -5.27 18.99 -19.63
N ARG A 262 -6.05 19.11 -20.67
CA ARG A 262 -7.50 19.03 -20.61
C ARG A 262 -7.99 17.88 -21.46
N PHE A 263 -8.93 17.13 -20.94
CA PHE A 263 -9.68 16.12 -21.67
C PHE A 263 -11.02 16.72 -22.11
N ASP A 264 -11.34 16.58 -23.38
CA ASP A 264 -12.59 17.08 -24.02
C ASP A 264 -13.52 15.91 -24.35
#